data_441faefb721f09e018461eb9016ea80f
#
_entry.id   441faefb721f09e018461eb9016ea80f
#
_cell.length_a   1.000
_cell.length_b   1.000
_cell.length_c   1.000
_cell.angle_alpha   90.00
_cell.angle_beta   90.00
_cell.angle_gamma   90.00
#
_symmetry.space_group_name_H-M   'P 1'
#
loop_
_entity.id
_entity.type
_entity.pdbx_description
1 polymer ?
#
loop_
_entity_poly.entity_id
_entity_poly.type
_entity_poly.pdbx_seq_one_letter_code
_entity_poly.pdbx_strand_id
1 'polypeptide(L)'
;MTPGILPVSGNTPFGLEVGALPSGRHAWKPLADGVRPNGRTDTEGPGAVLKSVSHLPHDRFVQGTLLNMKIEPEMLNSENGIMQMMALLKSMCSLGIFHVRFNVIDRETLLAAQERPEEYRGLLIRVAGYTAYF
;
A
#
# COMPACT_ATOMS: atom_id res chain seq x y z
N MET A 1 -23.96 12.11 -2.89
CA MET A 1 -22.97 11.07 -3.27
C MET A 1 -21.71 11.36 -2.49
N THR A 2 -21.23 10.43 -1.68
CA THR A 2 -20.04 10.62 -0.84
C THR A 2 -18.82 9.97 -1.54
N PRO A 3 -17.74 10.70 -1.81
CA PRO A 3 -16.59 10.15 -2.48
C PRO A 3 -15.71 9.29 -1.55
N GLY A 4 -15.04 8.30 -2.13
CA GLY A 4 -14.01 7.48 -1.49
C GLY A 4 -13.01 6.97 -2.51
N ILE A 5 -11.80 6.65 -2.07
CA ILE A 5 -10.74 6.06 -2.92
C ILE A 5 -10.45 4.65 -2.41
N LEU A 6 -11.24 3.70 -2.89
CA LEU A 6 -11.18 2.29 -2.52
C LEU A 6 -11.33 1.44 -3.80
N PRO A 7 -10.24 1.19 -4.54
CA PRO A 7 -10.33 0.54 -5.85
C PRO A 7 -10.72 -0.94 -5.76
N VAL A 8 -10.76 -1.52 -4.58
CA VAL A 8 -10.96 -2.95 -4.33
C VAL A 8 -9.89 -3.75 -5.09
N SER A 9 -10.20 -4.42 -6.18
CA SER A 9 -9.25 -5.09 -7.06
C SER A 9 -9.25 -4.50 -8.48
N GLY A 10 -10.00 -3.41 -8.68
CA GLY A 10 -10.18 -2.78 -10.00
C GLY A 10 -8.92 -2.19 -10.60
N ASN A 11 -7.94 -1.83 -9.76
CA ASN A 11 -6.66 -1.28 -10.22
C ASN A 11 -5.91 -2.22 -11.20
N THR A 12 -6.04 -3.53 -11.04
CA THR A 12 -5.38 -4.51 -11.92
C THR A 12 -6.07 -4.62 -13.29
N PRO A 13 -7.37 -4.99 -13.40
CA PRO A 13 -8.02 -5.12 -14.68
C PRO A 13 -8.09 -3.78 -15.45
N PHE A 14 -8.40 -2.67 -14.78
CA PHE A 14 -8.38 -1.37 -15.45
C PHE A 14 -6.98 -0.97 -15.93
N GLY A 15 -5.93 -1.36 -15.20
CA GLY A 15 -4.56 -1.11 -15.62
C GLY A 15 -4.21 -1.79 -16.95
N LEU A 16 -4.82 -2.93 -17.26
CA LEU A 16 -4.61 -3.65 -18.51
C LEU A 16 -5.21 -2.92 -19.73
N GLU A 17 -6.19 -2.05 -19.51
CA GLU A 17 -6.86 -1.28 -20.56
C GLU A 17 -6.27 0.14 -20.71
N VAL A 18 -5.44 0.59 -19.76
CA VAL A 18 -4.92 1.96 -19.74
C VAL A 18 -3.51 2.02 -20.32
N GLY A 19 -3.28 2.94 -21.25
CA GLY A 19 -1.98 3.27 -21.82
C GLY A 19 -1.00 3.83 -20.78
N ALA A 20 0.20 4.20 -21.20
CA ALA A 20 1.21 4.82 -20.33
C ALA A 20 0.69 6.16 -19.78
N LEU A 21 1.11 6.49 -18.55
CA LEU A 21 0.74 7.75 -17.90
C LEU A 21 1.96 8.67 -17.73
N PRO A 22 1.75 10.01 -17.68
CA PRO A 22 2.84 10.97 -17.47
C PRO A 22 3.59 10.77 -16.15
N SER A 23 2.99 10.07 -15.18
CA SER A 23 3.60 9.70 -13.89
C SER A 23 4.73 8.65 -14.00
N GLY A 24 5.04 8.18 -15.20
CA GLY A 24 6.03 7.10 -15.43
C GLY A 24 5.43 5.70 -15.40
N ARG A 25 4.12 5.53 -15.19
CA ARG A 25 3.48 4.22 -15.26
C ARG A 25 3.49 3.70 -16.72
N HIS A 26 4.03 2.51 -16.92
CA HIS A 26 4.00 1.86 -18.24
C HIS A 26 2.59 1.40 -18.61
N ALA A 27 2.33 1.34 -19.91
CA ALA A 27 1.09 0.78 -20.44
C ALA A 27 0.85 -0.65 -19.93
N TRP A 28 -0.41 -1.03 -19.76
CA TRP A 28 -0.89 -2.36 -19.35
C TRP A 28 -0.32 -2.88 -18.02
N LYS A 29 0.16 -1.98 -17.16
CA LYS A 29 0.50 -2.31 -15.78
C LYS A 29 -0.64 -1.91 -14.85
N PRO A 30 -0.78 -2.54 -13.67
CA PRO A 30 -1.78 -2.14 -12.70
C PRO A 30 -1.75 -0.65 -12.39
N LEU A 31 -2.91 -0.05 -12.20
CA LEU A 31 -3.04 1.29 -11.63
C LEU A 31 -2.62 1.28 -10.15
N ALA A 32 -2.50 2.45 -9.55
CA ALA A 32 -2.23 2.56 -8.12
C ALA A 32 -3.31 1.85 -7.29
N ASP A 33 -2.88 1.17 -6.23
CA ASP A 33 -3.77 0.54 -5.26
C ASP A 33 -4.16 1.57 -4.19
N GLY A 34 -5.39 2.01 -4.21
CA GLY A 34 -5.87 3.07 -3.34
C GLY A 34 -5.14 4.39 -3.59
N VAL A 35 -4.64 4.98 -2.51
CA VAL A 35 -3.85 6.22 -2.56
C VAL A 35 -2.34 5.96 -2.55
N ARG A 36 -1.93 4.71 -2.71
CA ARG A 36 -0.51 4.33 -2.76
C ARG A 36 0.16 4.91 -4.01
N PRO A 37 1.46 5.32 -3.93
CA PRO A 37 2.27 5.60 -5.11
C PRO A 37 2.24 4.44 -6.12
N ASN A 38 2.39 4.75 -7.40
CA ASN A 38 2.53 3.72 -8.44
C ASN A 38 3.66 2.74 -8.10
N GLY A 39 3.52 1.51 -8.53
CA GLY A 39 4.53 0.48 -8.26
C GLY A 39 5.95 0.94 -8.64
N ARG A 40 6.90 0.75 -7.73
CA ARG A 40 8.33 1.11 -7.83
C ARG A 40 8.67 2.61 -7.76
N THR A 41 7.73 3.47 -7.36
CA THR A 41 8.02 4.91 -7.16
C THR A 41 8.22 5.26 -5.69
N ASP A 42 7.99 4.34 -4.78
CA ASP A 42 8.14 4.47 -3.33
C ASP A 42 9.58 4.15 -2.84
N THR A 43 10.57 4.83 -3.44
CA THR A 43 12.00 4.55 -3.22
C THR A 43 12.59 5.23 -1.99
N GLU A 44 11.93 6.29 -1.49
CA GLU A 44 12.42 7.13 -0.39
C GLU A 44 11.92 6.69 1.00
N GLY A 45 11.31 5.52 1.07
CA GLY A 45 10.83 4.92 2.30
C GLY A 45 9.43 5.38 2.75
N PRO A 46 8.93 4.77 3.85
CA PRO A 46 7.53 4.92 4.27
C PRO A 46 7.16 6.35 4.69
N GLY A 47 8.09 7.11 5.26
CA GLY A 47 7.86 8.51 5.63
C GLY A 47 7.59 9.41 4.43
N ALA A 48 8.33 9.20 3.32
CA ALA A 48 8.11 9.94 2.07
C ALA A 48 6.74 9.59 1.45
N VAL A 49 6.32 8.33 1.54
CA VAL A 49 4.98 7.90 1.10
C VAL A 49 3.90 8.64 1.90
N LEU A 50 4.00 8.67 3.24
CA LEU A 50 3.04 9.42 4.07
C LEU A 50 3.01 10.90 3.72
N LYS A 51 4.18 11.52 3.54
CA LYS A 51 4.26 12.92 3.14
C LYS A 51 3.61 13.17 1.78
N SER A 52 3.83 12.32 0.80
CA SER A 52 3.20 12.41 -0.51
C SER A 52 1.68 12.28 -0.42
N VAL A 53 1.21 11.25 0.27
CA VAL A 53 -0.23 10.97 0.44
C VAL A 53 -0.95 12.06 1.23
N SER A 54 -0.27 12.72 2.17
CA SER A 54 -0.87 13.80 2.97
C SER A 54 -1.28 15.05 2.17
N HIS A 55 -0.82 15.19 0.92
CA HIS A 55 -1.28 16.26 0.04
C HIS A 55 -2.68 16.02 -0.54
N LEU A 56 -3.23 14.82 -0.35
CA LEU A 56 -4.61 14.53 -0.73
C LEU A 56 -5.58 15.12 0.30
N PRO A 57 -6.71 15.69 -0.12
CA PRO A 57 -7.71 16.23 0.78
C PRO A 57 -8.54 15.12 1.43
N HIS A 58 -7.94 14.38 2.39
CA HIS A 58 -8.53 13.23 3.05
C HIS A 58 -9.89 13.54 3.68
N ASP A 59 -10.07 14.77 4.18
CA ASP A 59 -11.30 15.30 4.77
C ASP A 59 -12.48 15.32 3.79
N ARG A 60 -12.22 15.39 2.49
CA ARG A 60 -13.24 15.39 1.44
C ARG A 60 -13.68 13.98 1.01
N PHE A 61 -12.93 12.96 1.37
CA PHE A 61 -13.22 11.57 1.03
C PHE A 61 -13.93 10.86 2.19
N VAL A 62 -15.20 11.18 2.41
CA VAL A 62 -15.99 10.73 3.57
C VAL A 62 -16.08 9.19 3.66
N GLN A 63 -15.99 8.48 2.55
CA GLN A 63 -15.91 7.01 2.55
C GLN A 63 -14.49 6.47 2.75
N GLY A 64 -13.50 7.36 2.87
CA GLY A 64 -12.11 7.05 3.19
C GLY A 64 -11.18 6.97 1.99
N THR A 65 -9.90 6.96 2.35
CA THR A 65 -8.76 6.78 1.45
C THR A 65 -7.93 5.64 2.01
N LEU A 66 -7.69 4.60 1.24
CA LEU A 66 -6.94 3.44 1.69
C LEU A 66 -5.49 3.49 1.20
N LEU A 67 -4.56 3.46 2.15
CA LEU A 67 -3.13 3.30 1.91
C LEU A 67 -2.67 1.93 2.40
N ASN A 68 -2.26 1.04 1.51
CA ASN A 68 -1.59 -0.20 1.85
C ASN A 68 -0.08 0.02 1.89
N MET A 69 0.56 -0.35 2.99
CA MET A 69 2.02 -0.27 3.17
C MET A 69 2.57 -1.64 3.56
N LYS A 70 3.77 -1.94 3.05
CA LYS A 70 4.52 -3.12 3.46
C LYS A 70 5.55 -2.72 4.51
N ILE A 71 5.66 -3.49 5.57
CA ILE A 71 6.67 -3.37 6.61
C ILE A 71 7.47 -4.67 6.66
N GLU A 72 8.78 -4.56 6.65
CA GLU A 72 9.65 -5.73 6.84
C GLU A 72 9.58 -6.19 8.32
N PRO A 73 9.40 -7.49 8.59
CA PRO A 73 9.30 -8.00 9.97
C PRO A 73 10.49 -7.65 10.84
N GLU A 74 11.70 -7.61 10.28
CA GLU A 74 12.93 -7.28 10.99
C GLU A 74 12.89 -5.87 11.59
N MET A 75 12.17 -4.95 10.97
CA MET A 75 11.98 -3.61 11.51
C MET A 75 11.32 -3.64 12.90
N LEU A 76 10.48 -4.62 13.19
CA LEU A 76 9.76 -4.74 14.46
C LEU A 76 10.55 -5.52 15.52
N ASN A 77 11.69 -6.10 15.16
CA ASN A 77 12.51 -6.92 16.05
C ASN A 77 13.57 -6.13 16.85
N SER A 78 13.60 -4.80 16.73
CA SER A 78 14.55 -3.94 17.43
C SER A 78 13.85 -2.76 18.09
N GLU A 79 14.42 -2.25 19.18
CA GLU A 79 13.90 -1.04 19.84
C GLU A 79 13.86 0.15 18.88
N ASN A 80 14.91 0.33 18.08
CA ASN A 80 14.97 1.40 17.09
C ASN A 80 13.87 1.26 16.03
N GLY A 81 13.61 0.06 15.55
CA GLY A 81 12.53 -0.21 14.59
C GLY A 81 11.14 0.04 15.19
N ILE A 82 10.95 -0.33 16.45
CA ILE A 82 9.70 -0.01 17.17
C ILE A 82 9.53 1.51 17.31
N MET A 83 10.59 2.24 17.65
CA MET A 83 10.56 3.71 17.71
C MET A 83 10.24 4.34 16.36
N GLN A 84 10.82 3.81 15.27
CA GLN A 84 10.50 4.25 13.91
C GLN A 84 9.03 3.99 13.56
N MET A 85 8.49 2.82 13.92
CA MET A 85 7.09 2.52 13.70
C MET A 85 6.17 3.44 14.50
N MET A 86 6.51 3.74 15.76
CA MET A 86 5.78 4.72 16.57
C MET A 86 5.80 6.12 15.93
N ALA A 87 6.96 6.54 15.41
CA ALA A 87 7.09 7.83 14.73
C ALA A 87 6.24 7.86 13.44
N LEU A 88 6.23 6.75 12.69
CA LEU A 88 5.41 6.60 11.49
C LEU A 88 3.90 6.74 11.81
N LEU A 89 3.42 6.06 12.86
CA LEU A 89 2.02 6.14 13.30
C LEU A 89 1.65 7.55 13.77
N LYS A 90 2.53 8.21 14.54
CA LYS A 90 2.33 9.60 14.94
C LYS A 90 2.27 10.55 13.75
N SER A 91 3.16 10.36 12.77
CA SER A 91 3.16 11.15 11.54
C SER A 91 1.89 10.96 10.74
N MET A 92 1.39 9.73 10.63
CA MET A 92 0.12 9.42 9.99
C MET A 92 -1.03 10.24 10.60
N CYS A 93 -1.14 10.22 11.94
CA CYS A 93 -2.18 10.98 12.65
C CYS A 93 -2.01 12.50 12.46
N SER A 94 -0.78 13.01 12.60
CA SER A 94 -0.49 14.45 12.47
C SER A 94 -0.71 14.98 11.05
N LEU A 95 -0.52 14.14 10.04
CA LEU A 95 -0.74 14.46 8.63
C LEU A 95 -2.20 14.28 8.19
N GLY A 96 -3.09 13.85 9.08
CA GLY A 96 -4.51 13.66 8.79
C GLY A 96 -4.78 12.52 7.79
N ILE A 97 -3.91 11.54 7.70
CA ILE A 97 -4.10 10.40 6.80
C ILE A 97 -5.18 9.49 7.38
N PHE A 98 -6.21 9.23 6.59
CA PHE A 98 -7.45 8.62 7.06
C PHE A 98 -7.28 7.13 7.43
N HIS A 99 -6.67 6.33 6.56
CA HIS A 99 -6.62 4.88 6.75
C HIS A 99 -5.33 4.29 6.16
N VAL A 100 -4.54 3.68 7.01
CA VAL A 100 -3.35 2.90 6.60
C VAL A 100 -3.52 1.46 7.03
N ARG A 101 -3.15 0.53 6.16
CA ARG A 101 -3.03 -0.90 6.46
C ARG A 101 -1.61 -1.36 6.27
N PHE A 102 -1.12 -2.14 7.22
CA PHE A 102 0.23 -2.69 7.16
C PHE A 102 0.18 -4.18 6.83
N ASN A 103 0.93 -4.58 5.81
CA ASN A 103 1.32 -5.94 5.56
C ASN A 103 2.72 -6.13 6.14
N VAL A 104 2.83 -6.92 7.21
CA VAL A 104 4.11 -7.24 7.84
C VAL A 104 4.60 -8.56 7.22
N ILE A 105 5.39 -8.44 6.19
CA ILE A 105 5.86 -9.58 5.40
C ILE A 105 7.18 -9.23 4.70
N ASP A 106 8.12 -10.15 4.71
CA ASP A 106 9.39 -10.01 4.00
C ASP A 106 9.25 -10.29 2.50
N ARG A 107 10.24 -9.81 1.76
CA ARG A 107 10.28 -9.99 0.31
C ARG A 107 10.51 -11.44 -0.09
N GLU A 108 11.31 -12.17 0.69
CA GLU A 108 11.69 -13.55 0.37
C GLU A 108 10.47 -14.47 0.46
N THR A 109 9.65 -14.31 1.49
CA THR A 109 8.37 -15.02 1.64
C THR A 109 7.44 -14.74 0.46
N LEU A 110 7.35 -13.49 0.00
CA LEU A 110 6.52 -13.15 -1.16
C LEU A 110 7.03 -13.80 -2.45
N LEU A 111 8.34 -13.80 -2.68
CA LEU A 111 8.93 -14.44 -3.86
C LEU A 111 8.76 -15.98 -3.80
N ALA A 112 9.01 -16.58 -2.65
CA ALA A 112 8.81 -18.01 -2.46
C ALA A 112 7.35 -18.42 -2.67
N ALA A 113 6.40 -17.59 -2.23
CA ALA A 113 4.99 -17.82 -2.46
C ALA A 113 4.60 -17.71 -3.95
N GLN A 114 5.26 -16.87 -4.72
CA GLN A 114 5.06 -16.81 -6.18
C GLN A 114 5.60 -18.07 -6.90
N GLU A 115 6.73 -18.59 -6.44
CA GLU A 115 7.34 -19.79 -7.03
C GLU A 115 6.61 -21.07 -6.63
N ARG A 116 6.11 -21.14 -5.38
CA ARG A 116 5.51 -22.33 -4.77
C ARG A 116 4.18 -22.02 -4.08
N PRO A 117 3.16 -21.58 -4.83
CA PRO A 117 1.89 -21.12 -4.27
C PRO A 117 1.19 -22.17 -3.40
N GLU A 118 1.39 -23.46 -3.71
CA GLU A 118 0.79 -24.56 -2.96
C GLU A 118 1.24 -24.64 -1.50
N GLU A 119 2.50 -24.26 -1.22
CA GLU A 119 3.06 -24.25 0.14
C GLU A 119 2.57 -23.06 0.96
N TYR A 120 2.10 -22.00 0.30
CA TYR A 120 1.72 -20.73 0.90
C TYR A 120 0.22 -20.44 0.87
N ARG A 121 -0.63 -21.46 0.72
CA ARG A 121 -2.11 -21.31 0.68
C ARG A 121 -2.71 -20.62 1.92
N GLY A 122 -2.02 -20.66 3.05
CA GLY A 122 -2.41 -19.95 4.27
C GLY A 122 -1.91 -18.51 4.38
N LEU A 123 -1.10 -18.05 3.42
CA LEU A 123 -0.54 -16.70 3.45
C LEU A 123 -1.63 -15.68 3.18
N LEU A 124 -1.97 -14.90 4.19
CA LEU A 124 -2.98 -13.84 4.11
C LEU A 124 -2.30 -12.50 3.87
N ILE A 125 -2.70 -11.82 2.79
CA ILE A 125 -2.22 -10.49 2.46
C ILE A 125 -3.42 -9.55 2.35
N ARG A 126 -3.26 -8.34 2.88
CA ARG A 126 -4.24 -7.26 2.69
C ARG A 126 -4.07 -6.66 1.31
N VAL A 127 -5.09 -6.82 0.48
CA VAL A 127 -5.18 -6.24 -0.85
C VAL A 127 -6.38 -5.30 -0.89
N ALA A 128 -6.13 -4.04 -1.20
CA ALA A 128 -7.17 -3.03 -1.29
C ALA A 128 -8.07 -2.99 -0.04
N GLY A 129 -9.30 -3.34 -0.12
CA GLY A 129 -10.27 -3.30 0.97
C GLY A 129 -10.46 -4.62 1.75
N TYR A 130 -9.84 -5.72 1.35
CA TYR A 130 -10.08 -7.04 1.92
C TYR A 130 -8.79 -7.83 2.14
N THR A 131 -8.91 -8.95 2.84
CA THR A 131 -7.83 -9.92 3.00
C THR A 131 -7.98 -11.00 1.94
N ALA A 132 -6.93 -11.26 1.17
CA ALA A 132 -6.89 -12.33 0.18
C ALA A 132 -5.87 -13.40 0.58
N TYR A 133 -6.14 -14.63 0.20
CA TYR A 133 -5.12 -15.66 0.16
C TYR A 133 -4.20 -15.40 -1.03
N PHE A 134 -2.95 -15.64 -0.82
CA PHE A 134 -1.93 -15.47 -1.83
C PHE A 134 -2.03 -16.53 -2.94
#